data_4af0157427d805430ac04337d8c1b270
#
_entry.id   4af0157427d805430ac04337d8c1b270
#
_cell.length_a   1.000
_cell.length_b   1.000
_cell.length_c   1.000
_cell.angle_alpha   90.00
_cell.angle_beta   90.00
_cell.angle_gamma   90.00
#
_symmetry.space_group_name_H-M   'P 1'
#
loop_
_entity.id
_entity.type
_entity.pdbx_description
1 polymer ?
#
loop_
_entity_poly.entity_id
_entity_poly.type
_entity_poly.pdbx_seq_one_letter_code
_entity_poly.pdbx_strand_id
1 'polypeptide(L)' 'MQTLSAKDAKYGFGRLIDLARAEPVAVAKHGRTVVVVLAIEEYERLKAIEAAAGPKALDGGQIEG' A
#
# COMPACT_ATOMS: atom_id res chain seq x y z
N MET A 1 7.02 3.94 -8.77
CA MET A 1 6.66 2.85 -7.87
C MET A 1 6.94 1.52 -8.54
N GLN A 2 7.55 0.62 -7.81
CA GLN A 2 7.90 -0.68 -8.35
C GLN A 2 6.70 -1.62 -8.26
N THR A 3 6.60 -2.54 -9.21
CA THR A 3 5.50 -3.49 -9.23
C THR A 3 6.05 -4.92 -9.20
N LEU A 4 5.51 -5.73 -8.33
CA LEU A 4 5.83 -7.15 -8.26
C LEU A 4 4.56 -7.94 -8.53
N SER A 5 4.74 -9.15 -9.10
CA SER A 5 3.59 -10.05 -9.21
C SER A 5 3.27 -10.60 -7.83
N ALA A 6 2.04 -11.07 -7.66
CA ALA A 6 1.64 -11.68 -6.38
C ALA A 6 2.53 -12.86 -6.05
N LYS A 7 2.94 -13.62 -7.08
CA LYS A 7 3.82 -14.78 -6.88
C LYS A 7 5.18 -14.33 -6.37
N ASP A 8 5.76 -13.30 -7.00
CA ASP A 8 7.06 -12.81 -6.57
C ASP A 8 6.98 -12.22 -5.16
N ALA A 9 5.89 -11.53 -4.85
CA ALA A 9 5.70 -10.99 -3.51
C ALA A 9 5.62 -12.10 -2.47
N LYS A 10 4.95 -13.18 -2.82
CA LYS A 10 4.80 -14.29 -1.91
C LYS A 10 6.13 -14.98 -1.64
N TYR A 11 6.87 -15.27 -2.69
CA TYR A 11 8.11 -16.03 -2.54
C TYR A 11 9.29 -15.17 -2.09
N GLY A 12 9.21 -13.86 -2.28
CA GLY A 12 10.27 -12.94 -1.84
C GLY A 12 9.74 -11.94 -0.84
N PHE A 13 8.99 -12.40 0.15
CA PHE A 13 8.34 -11.47 1.07
C PHE A 13 9.32 -10.59 1.83
N GLY A 14 10.46 -11.15 2.27
CA GLY A 14 11.47 -10.34 2.94
C GLY A 14 12.00 -9.24 2.03
N ARG A 15 12.24 -9.57 0.76
CA ARG A 15 12.68 -8.58 -0.20
C ARG A 15 11.60 -7.53 -0.44
N LEU A 16 10.35 -7.96 -0.47
CA LEU A 16 9.23 -7.04 -0.65
C LEU A 16 9.21 -6.00 0.49
N ILE A 17 9.40 -6.46 1.72
CA ILE A 17 9.43 -5.54 2.85
C ILE A 17 10.58 -4.55 2.71
N ASP A 18 11.76 -5.03 2.31
CA ASP A 18 12.91 -4.14 2.12
C ASP A 18 12.63 -3.09 1.06
N LEU A 19 12.02 -3.49 -0.05
CA LEU A 19 11.69 -2.56 -1.11
C LEU A 19 10.65 -1.55 -0.66
N ALA A 20 9.64 -2.03 0.06
CA ALA A 20 8.54 -1.16 0.49
C ALA A 20 8.99 -0.14 1.53
N ARG A 21 10.08 -0.41 2.23
CA ARG A 21 10.62 0.56 3.17
C ARG A 21 11.25 1.75 2.45
N ALA A 22 11.66 1.57 1.21
CA ALA A 22 12.25 2.64 0.43
C ALA A 22 11.19 3.44 -0.33
N GLU A 23 10.20 2.74 -0.88
CA GLU A 23 9.11 3.39 -1.61
C GLU A 23 7.96 2.39 -1.73
N PRO A 24 6.74 2.88 -1.93
CA PRO A 24 5.61 1.95 -2.07
C PRO A 24 5.82 0.98 -3.21
N VAL A 25 5.36 -0.25 -3.00
CA VAL A 25 5.48 -1.32 -4.01
C VAL A 25 4.09 -1.82 -4.32
N ALA A 26 3.74 -1.82 -5.60
CA ALA A 26 2.46 -2.34 -6.05
C ALA A 26 2.58 -3.85 -6.23
N VAL A 27 1.54 -4.58 -5.84
CA VAL A 27 1.48 -6.02 -6.08
C VAL A 27 0.34 -6.27 -7.05
N ALA A 28 0.67 -6.94 -8.14
CA ALA A 28 -0.29 -7.18 -9.21
C ALA A 28 -0.62 -8.65 -9.32
N LYS A 29 -1.86 -8.93 -9.69
CA LYS A 29 -2.33 -10.28 -9.91
C LYS A 29 -3.23 -10.25 -11.14
N HIS A 30 -3.00 -11.18 -12.05
CA HIS A 30 -3.77 -11.25 -13.28
C HIS A 30 -3.73 -9.93 -14.05
N GLY A 31 -2.56 -9.31 -14.09
CA GLY A 31 -2.35 -8.11 -14.90
C GLY A 31 -2.89 -6.83 -14.29
N ARG A 32 -3.28 -6.84 -13.02
CA ARG A 32 -3.80 -5.63 -12.39
C ARG A 32 -3.29 -5.52 -10.97
N THR A 33 -3.08 -4.28 -10.54
CA THR A 33 -2.65 -4.02 -9.17
C THR A 33 -3.81 -4.30 -8.23
N VAL A 34 -3.55 -5.12 -7.21
CA VAL A 34 -4.58 -5.48 -6.24
C VAL A 34 -4.30 -4.90 -4.86
N VAL A 35 -3.04 -4.67 -4.50
CA VAL A 35 -2.67 -4.05 -3.23
C VAL A 35 -1.40 -3.25 -3.43
N VAL A 36 -1.14 -2.37 -2.46
CA VAL A 36 0.12 -1.64 -2.41
C VAL A 36 0.70 -1.87 -1.02
N VAL A 37 2.00 -2.17 -0.98
CA VAL A 37 2.72 -2.37 0.28
C VAL A 37 3.61 -1.16 0.49
N LEU A 38 3.55 -0.57 1.67
CA LEU A 38 4.34 0.63 1.96
C LEU A 38 4.78 0.60 3.42
N ALA A 39 5.83 1.38 3.72
CA ALA A 39 6.34 1.48 5.07
C ALA A 39 5.30 2.10 5.98
N ILE A 40 5.33 1.72 7.25
CA ILE A 40 4.35 2.24 8.21
C ILE A 40 4.45 3.77 8.31
N GLU A 41 5.66 4.32 8.22
CA GLU A 41 5.84 5.77 8.28
C GLU A 41 5.14 6.46 7.12
N GLU A 42 5.20 5.85 5.94
CA GLU A 42 4.53 6.41 4.78
C GLU A 42 3.02 6.33 4.93
N TYR A 43 2.53 5.23 5.44
CA TYR A 43 1.11 5.08 5.70
C TYR A 43 0.62 6.14 6.68
N GLU A 44 1.37 6.35 7.75
CA GLU A 44 0.97 7.34 8.76
C GLU A 44 1.00 8.75 8.19
N ARG A 45 1.97 9.04 7.33
CA ARG A 45 2.03 10.34 6.68
C ARG A 45 0.82 10.59 5.80
N LEU A 46 0.42 9.57 5.03
CA LEU A 46 -0.75 9.69 4.17
C LEU A 46 -2.04 9.83 4.98
N LYS A 47 -2.13 9.12 6.10
CA LYS A 47 -3.29 9.24 6.97
C LYS A 47 -3.38 10.64 7.56
N ALA A 48 -2.25 11.24 7.91
CA ALA A 48 -2.24 12.59 8.45
C ALA A 48 -2.70 13.60 7.40
N ILE A 49 -2.26 13.41 6.15
CA ILE A 49 -2.67 14.26 5.06
C ILE A 49 -4.17 14.13 4.81
N GLU A 50 -4.67 12.91 4.83
CA GLU A 50 -6.08 12.66 4.63
C GLU A 50 -6.92 13.33 5.72
N ALA A 51 -6.48 13.22 6.97
CA ALA A 51 -7.19 13.84 8.08
C ALA A 51 -7.20 15.36 7.94
N ALA A 52 -6.10 15.93 7.48
CA ALA A 52 -6.01 17.38 7.29
C ALA A 52 -6.87 17.83 6.13
N ALA A 53 -7.04 16.98 5.12
CA ALA A 53 -7.82 17.33 3.94
C ALA A 53 -9.32 17.34 4.21
N GLY A 54 -9.74 16.68 5.27
CA GLY A 54 -11.14 16.70 5.62
C GLY A 54 -11.75 15.31 5.74
N PRO A 55 -12.80 15.22 6.50
CA PRO A 55 -13.41 13.94 6.85
C PRO A 55 -14.22 13.31 5.76
N LYS A 56 -14.62 14.05 4.78
CA LYS A 56 -15.50 13.50 3.81
C LYS A 56 -14.92 12.32 3.09
N ALA A 57 -13.65 12.29 3.15
CA ALA A 57 -13.05 11.16 2.53
C ALA A 57 -13.50 9.89 3.14
N LEU A 58 -14.09 9.89 3.98
CA LEU A 58 -14.36 8.75 4.45
C LEU A 58 -15.40 8.13 4.47
N ASP A 59 -15.80 8.40 4.19
CA ASP A 59 -16.72 7.74 4.22
C ASP A 59 -16.62 6.49 3.92
N GLY A 60 -16.36 6.27 3.58
CA GLY A 60 -16.36 5.05 3.30
C GLY A 60 -15.82 4.18 4.19
N GLY A 61 -15.64 4.33 4.48
CA GLY A 61 -15.15 3.56 4.99
C GLY A 61 -15.47 2.72 5.67
N GLN A 62 -15.58 2.84 5.56
CA GLN A 62 -15.69 2.15 5.96
C GLN A 62 -15.65 1.11 6.12
N ILE A 63 -15.53 0.84 6.03
CA ILE A 63 -15.48 -0.13 6.05
C ILE A 63 -15.25 -0.93 6.69
N GLU A 64 -14.99 -0.86 7.14
CA GLU A 64 -14.69 -1.53 7.67
C GLU A 64 -14.65 -2.24 7.95
N GLY A 65 -14.68 -2.48 8.02
CA GLY A 65 -14.47 -3.21 8.24
C GLY A 65 -14.48 -3.84 8.42
#